data_14684fd2a024afd3d5b8a506588034c2
#
_entry.id   14684fd2a024afd3d5b8a506588034c2
#
_cell.length_a   1.000
_cell.length_b   1.000
_cell.length_c   1.000
_cell.angle_alpha   90.00
_cell.angle_beta   90.00
_cell.angle_gamma   90.00
#
_symmetry.space_group_name_H-M   'P 1'
#
loop_
_entity.id
_entity.type
_entity.pdbx_description
1 polymer ?
#
loop_
_entity_poly.entity_id
_entity_poly.type
_entity_poly.pdbx_seq_one_letter_code
_entity_poly.pdbx_strand_id
1 'polypeptide(L)'
;MEKKAKLIRKTAGTAPITDNLIEDLYNNLGNYFNGQNPSNSHLGNILNKYLKTMERKSDNAYVANQSLNAIVSLAKETQIYMDSKKEADKDYIIYSLQKKLFKWQKPVFEDDSPIIALMCGRRSGKSHVVAHKMIKHCIEGTDNIIINGQTVRKFRKAVYIGLTIEKAASIMWDLLKNIVEENKIPTKKIDNGKYQIVFSNGNELQLFGNNSKAEREKIRGLEFSFCAIDEMQSQQGILYLINSIVQPILKGRSGQLIELGTGPLSAGTYWEQQLNNNDISHYSATMKDNPTIKPDALESVLKENNWTEDNITYRREYLGEVAYDTNVQVFPTRKYYTELPKDFHPVKAVIGIDFGWSDCTAFAPILFDAHNQAYLVNEFKAPRLSASSIVDKCSEMTNFVHNKYNLPVEDIYLVADNNEQNIVRDIYNKGITNIQCAYKLGEAYQIAMVKDWLESGQLLIKEDGYFDEECDRVCWKVNENGQIIYELDDSVYHGDIDDAIKYAINFYTSYIGENTND
;
A
#
# COMPACT_ATOMS: atom_id res chain seq x y z
N MET A 1 42.09 31.55 -6.89
CA MET A 1 42.50 31.01 -8.20
C MET A 1 43.72 31.74 -8.76
N GLU A 2 43.73 33.07 -8.81
CA GLU A 2 44.86 33.89 -9.31
C GLU A 2 46.23 33.61 -8.65
N LYS A 3 46.26 33.41 -7.31
CA LYS A 3 47.47 33.03 -6.57
C LYS A 3 48.04 31.66 -6.98
N LYS A 4 47.20 30.70 -7.40
CA LYS A 4 47.62 29.34 -7.83
C LYS A 4 47.97 29.27 -9.29
N ALA A 5 47.31 30.03 -10.14
CA ALA A 5 47.78 30.24 -11.52
C ALA A 5 49.19 30.89 -11.54
N LYS A 6 49.46 31.84 -10.61
CA LYS A 6 50.79 32.41 -10.36
C LYS A 6 51.80 31.34 -9.87
N LEU A 7 51.35 30.37 -9.05
CA LEU A 7 52.20 29.27 -8.58
C LEU A 7 52.54 28.29 -9.70
N ILE A 8 51.57 27.95 -10.56
CA ILE A 8 51.76 27.13 -11.75
C ILE A 8 52.78 27.81 -12.70
N ARG A 9 52.69 29.11 -12.94
CA ARG A 9 53.67 29.89 -13.70
C ARG A 9 55.06 29.87 -13.06
N LYS A 10 55.13 29.88 -11.70
CA LYS A 10 56.38 29.91 -10.95
C LYS A 10 57.06 28.53 -10.83
N THR A 11 56.29 27.45 -10.84
CA THR A 11 56.82 26.07 -10.76
C THR A 11 57.12 25.47 -12.13
N ALA A 12 56.62 26.03 -13.21
CA ALA A 12 56.88 25.56 -14.58
C ALA A 12 58.30 25.89 -15.11
N GLY A 13 59.13 26.60 -14.36
CA GLY A 13 60.51 26.88 -14.73
C GLY A 13 60.63 27.56 -16.11
N THR A 14 61.62 27.14 -16.92
CA THR A 14 61.92 27.69 -18.23
C THR A 14 61.12 27.10 -19.40
N ALA A 15 60.21 26.16 -19.16
CA ALA A 15 59.34 25.61 -20.21
C ALA A 15 58.26 26.67 -20.59
N PRO A 16 58.07 27.01 -21.86
CA PRO A 16 57.05 27.97 -22.25
C PRO A 16 55.64 27.33 -22.15
N ILE A 17 55.05 27.45 -20.97
CA ILE A 17 53.59 27.28 -20.83
C ILE A 17 53.01 28.51 -21.49
N THR A 18 52.45 28.35 -22.67
CA THR A 18 51.84 29.51 -23.39
C THR A 18 50.69 30.05 -22.57
N ASP A 19 50.61 31.37 -22.44
CA ASP A 19 49.51 32.07 -21.72
C ASP A 19 48.15 31.54 -22.20
N ASN A 20 47.98 31.22 -23.46
CA ASN A 20 46.80 30.62 -24.05
C ASN A 20 46.38 29.29 -23.40
N LEU A 21 47.34 28.43 -22.97
CA LEU A 21 47.01 27.13 -22.35
C LEU A 21 46.50 27.30 -20.91
N ILE A 22 47.04 28.31 -20.20
CA ILE A 22 46.55 28.71 -18.86
C ILE A 22 45.21 29.38 -18.97
N GLU A 23 45.01 30.21 -20.00
CA GLU A 23 43.77 30.90 -20.27
C GLU A 23 42.64 29.94 -20.69
N ASP A 24 42.94 28.93 -21.52
CA ASP A 24 42.02 27.86 -21.86
C ASP A 24 41.64 27.00 -20.63
N LEU A 25 42.62 26.69 -19.77
CA LEU A 25 42.36 26.00 -18.51
C LEU A 25 41.47 26.84 -17.57
N TYR A 26 41.75 28.16 -17.51
CA TYR A 26 41.00 29.09 -16.68
C TYR A 26 39.57 29.31 -17.20
N ASN A 27 39.40 29.45 -18.51
CA ASN A 27 38.10 29.62 -19.14
C ASN A 27 37.24 28.33 -19.03
N ASN A 28 37.84 27.17 -19.17
CA ASN A 28 37.14 25.90 -19.01
C ASN A 28 36.78 25.61 -17.53
N LEU A 29 37.63 25.95 -16.57
CA LEU A 29 37.32 25.97 -15.15
C LEU A 29 36.26 27.04 -14.81
N GLY A 30 36.35 28.22 -15.42
CA GLY A 30 35.36 29.30 -15.28
C GLY A 30 33.98 28.92 -15.80
N ASN A 31 33.89 28.25 -16.95
CA ASN A 31 32.64 27.74 -17.51
C ASN A 31 32.04 26.61 -16.65
N TYR A 32 32.87 25.78 -16.02
CA TYR A 32 32.44 24.79 -15.05
C TYR A 32 31.82 25.43 -13.80
N PHE A 33 32.42 26.54 -13.31
CA PHE A 33 31.91 27.34 -12.20
C PHE A 33 30.62 28.12 -12.52
N ASN A 34 30.37 28.44 -13.78
CA ASN A 34 29.17 29.19 -14.20
C ASN A 34 27.96 28.28 -14.54
N GLY A 35 28.00 27.00 -14.20
CA GLY A 35 26.88 26.06 -14.39
C GLY A 35 26.76 25.46 -15.80
N GLN A 36 27.68 25.77 -16.71
CA GLN A 36 27.82 25.06 -17.99
C GLN A 36 28.65 23.80 -17.74
N ASN A 37 27.98 22.67 -17.65
CA ASN A 37 28.52 21.36 -17.27
C ASN A 37 29.44 20.76 -18.36
N PRO A 38 30.77 20.89 -18.31
CA PRO A 38 31.65 20.03 -19.07
C PRO A 38 31.67 18.67 -18.37
N SER A 39 31.46 17.59 -19.12
CA SER A 39 31.54 16.22 -18.58
C SER A 39 32.90 15.99 -17.90
N ASN A 40 32.98 15.12 -16.87
CA ASN A 40 34.26 14.69 -16.25
C ASN A 40 35.29 14.19 -17.30
N SER A 41 34.83 13.71 -18.47
CA SER A 41 35.64 13.37 -19.63
C SER A 41 36.29 14.60 -20.30
N HIS A 42 35.68 15.78 -20.21
CA HIS A 42 36.23 16.99 -20.82
C HIS A 42 37.41 17.55 -20.01
N LEU A 43 37.31 17.58 -18.69
CA LEU A 43 38.41 17.95 -17.79
C LEU A 43 39.58 16.96 -17.92
N GLY A 44 39.30 15.66 -17.99
CA GLY A 44 40.28 14.60 -18.26
C GLY A 44 40.96 14.79 -19.60
N ASN A 45 40.24 15.19 -20.65
CA ASN A 45 40.79 15.43 -21.97
C ASN A 45 41.69 16.70 -22.02
N ILE A 46 41.32 17.75 -21.30
CA ILE A 46 42.13 18.98 -21.16
C ILE A 46 43.42 18.69 -20.41
N LEU A 47 43.34 17.93 -19.28
CA LEU A 47 44.52 17.50 -18.50
C LEU A 47 45.43 16.60 -19.33
N ASN A 48 44.90 15.64 -20.06
CA ASN A 48 45.68 14.74 -20.93
C ASN A 48 46.33 15.51 -22.10
N LYS A 49 45.64 16.49 -22.70
CA LYS A 49 46.21 17.33 -23.75
C LYS A 49 47.35 18.20 -23.21
N TYR A 50 47.18 18.72 -22.00
CA TYR A 50 48.21 19.48 -21.29
C TYR A 50 49.42 18.61 -20.96
N LEU A 51 49.24 17.42 -20.42
CA LEU A 51 50.29 16.46 -20.10
C LEU A 51 51.11 16.09 -21.34
N LYS A 52 50.46 15.71 -22.44
CA LYS A 52 51.13 15.39 -23.72
C LYS A 52 51.91 16.57 -24.28
N THR A 53 51.49 17.78 -24.01
CA THR A 53 52.19 19.03 -24.46
C THR A 53 53.42 19.29 -23.59
N MET A 54 53.32 19.00 -22.28
CA MET A 54 54.43 19.12 -21.33
C MET A 54 55.52 18.06 -21.59
N GLU A 55 55.13 16.78 -21.79
CA GLU A 55 56.04 15.70 -22.14
C GLU A 55 56.84 15.96 -23.40
N ARG A 56 56.28 16.64 -24.40
CA ARG A 56 56.94 16.98 -25.67
C ARG A 56 57.86 18.20 -25.59
N LYS A 57 57.82 19.03 -24.54
CA LYS A 57 58.52 20.30 -24.45
C LYS A 57 59.53 20.40 -23.32
N SER A 58 59.62 19.41 -22.41
CA SER A 58 60.53 19.48 -21.27
C SER A 58 61.54 18.37 -21.32
N ASP A 59 62.81 18.70 -21.47
CA ASP A 59 63.95 17.80 -21.27
C ASP A 59 64.22 17.50 -19.77
N ASN A 60 63.42 18.07 -18.87
CA ASN A 60 63.57 17.92 -17.42
C ASN A 60 62.33 17.30 -16.76
N ALA A 61 62.38 16.00 -16.54
CA ALA A 61 61.32 15.21 -15.93
C ALA A 61 60.89 15.72 -14.54
N TYR A 62 61.77 16.39 -13.79
CA TYR A 62 61.47 16.93 -12.45
C TYR A 62 60.50 18.13 -12.51
N VAL A 63 60.71 19.03 -13.44
CA VAL A 63 59.86 20.22 -13.64
C VAL A 63 58.48 19.82 -14.17
N ALA A 64 58.45 18.83 -15.07
CA ALA A 64 57.17 18.26 -15.55
C ALA A 64 56.35 17.63 -14.43
N ASN A 65 57.00 16.87 -13.52
CA ASN A 65 56.34 16.26 -12.36
C ASN A 65 55.82 17.27 -11.32
N GLN A 66 56.58 18.35 -11.06
CA GLN A 66 56.12 19.40 -10.14
C GLN A 66 54.90 20.17 -10.69
N SER A 67 54.90 20.45 -11.98
CA SER A 67 53.78 21.12 -12.65
C SER A 67 52.56 20.20 -12.71
N LEU A 68 52.74 18.88 -12.93
CA LEU A 68 51.68 17.90 -12.88
C LEU A 68 51.04 17.84 -11.49
N ASN A 69 51.85 17.75 -10.43
CA ASN A 69 51.35 17.71 -9.04
C ASN A 69 50.56 18.98 -8.68
N ALA A 70 50.99 20.16 -9.14
CA ALA A 70 50.26 21.42 -8.94
C ALA A 70 48.89 21.39 -9.65
N ILE A 71 48.81 20.86 -10.86
CA ILE A 71 47.57 20.75 -11.63
C ILE A 71 46.64 19.74 -11.00
N VAL A 72 47.13 18.58 -10.57
CA VAL A 72 46.33 17.56 -9.87
C VAL A 72 45.78 18.11 -8.55
N SER A 73 46.59 18.87 -7.79
CA SER A 73 46.16 19.52 -6.56
C SER A 73 45.04 20.55 -6.83
N LEU A 74 45.21 21.39 -7.86
CA LEU A 74 44.20 22.37 -8.23
C LEU A 74 42.89 21.70 -8.69
N ALA A 75 42.98 20.64 -9.46
CA ALA A 75 41.81 19.86 -9.90
C ALA A 75 41.06 19.25 -8.71
N LYS A 76 41.79 18.66 -7.74
CA LYS A 76 41.18 18.12 -6.51
C LYS A 76 40.49 19.21 -5.67
N GLU A 77 41.12 20.35 -5.46
CA GLU A 77 40.53 21.46 -4.72
C GLU A 77 39.31 22.06 -5.45
N THR A 78 39.37 22.11 -6.77
CA THR A 78 38.22 22.52 -7.59
C THR A 78 37.06 21.55 -7.45
N GLN A 79 37.35 20.23 -7.50
CA GLN A 79 36.34 19.20 -7.29
C GLN A 79 35.70 19.31 -5.90
N ILE A 80 36.49 19.45 -4.84
CA ILE A 80 36.00 19.66 -3.46
C ILE A 80 35.10 20.89 -3.38
N TYR A 81 35.52 22.01 -3.98
CA TYR A 81 34.70 23.23 -3.99
C TYR A 81 33.38 23.03 -4.73
N MET A 82 33.40 22.34 -5.89
CA MET A 82 32.20 22.07 -6.67
C MET A 82 31.25 21.11 -5.94
N ASP A 83 31.78 20.12 -5.27
CA ASP A 83 30.99 19.17 -4.48
C ASP A 83 30.35 19.88 -3.28
N SER A 84 31.10 20.75 -2.58
CA SER A 84 30.56 21.57 -1.49
C SER A 84 29.47 22.56 -1.95
N LYS A 85 29.63 23.15 -3.16
CA LYS A 85 28.62 24.03 -3.74
C LYS A 85 27.36 23.26 -4.15
N LYS A 86 27.50 22.07 -4.76
CA LYS A 86 26.36 21.20 -5.07
C LYS A 86 25.61 20.76 -3.83
N GLU A 87 26.32 20.45 -2.74
CA GLU A 87 25.73 20.10 -1.46
C GLU A 87 24.93 21.29 -0.88
N ALA A 88 25.52 22.49 -0.89
CA ALA A 88 24.85 23.69 -0.44
C ALA A 88 23.62 24.05 -1.31
N ASP A 89 23.70 23.86 -2.63
CA ASP A 89 22.57 24.07 -3.54
C ASP A 89 21.45 23.05 -3.26
N LYS A 90 21.80 21.77 -2.99
CA LYS A 90 20.87 20.71 -2.62
C LYS A 90 20.14 21.04 -1.32
N ASP A 91 20.88 21.40 -0.26
CA ASP A 91 20.31 21.75 1.04
C ASP A 91 19.40 22.99 0.96
N TYR A 92 19.75 23.96 0.14
CA TYR A 92 18.89 25.11 -0.13
C TYR A 92 17.58 24.71 -0.83
N ILE A 93 17.63 23.78 -1.80
CA ILE A 93 16.42 23.27 -2.47
C ILE A 93 15.53 22.55 -1.46
N ILE A 94 16.10 21.66 -0.64
CA ILE A 94 15.34 20.91 0.39
C ILE A 94 14.68 21.88 1.37
N TYR A 95 15.41 22.89 1.85
CA TYR A 95 14.87 23.94 2.71
C TYR A 95 13.72 24.71 2.02
N SER A 96 13.89 25.04 0.72
CA SER A 96 12.84 25.72 -0.06
C SER A 96 11.58 24.87 -0.21
N LEU A 97 11.73 23.57 -0.45
CA LEU A 97 10.61 22.61 -0.48
C LEU A 97 9.87 22.59 0.85
N GLN A 98 10.60 22.44 1.97
CA GLN A 98 10.04 22.38 3.31
C GLN A 98 9.30 23.67 3.70
N LYS A 99 9.85 24.83 3.30
CA LYS A 99 9.26 26.14 3.62
C LYS A 99 7.86 26.34 3.03
N LYS A 100 7.55 25.70 1.90
CA LYS A 100 6.25 25.75 1.22
C LYS A 100 5.20 24.85 1.85
N LEU A 101 5.59 23.97 2.78
CA LEU A 101 4.70 23.01 3.44
C LEU A 101 3.92 23.65 4.59
N PHE A 102 2.68 23.20 4.77
CA PHE A 102 1.86 23.54 5.91
C PHE A 102 2.42 22.96 7.21
N LYS A 103 1.95 23.46 8.34
CA LYS A 103 2.47 23.04 9.65
C LYS A 103 2.41 21.53 9.85
N TRP A 104 1.28 20.90 9.53
CA TRP A 104 1.09 19.47 9.69
C TRP A 104 1.90 18.61 8.70
N GLN A 105 2.24 19.17 7.53
CA GLN A 105 2.99 18.46 6.48
C GLN A 105 4.49 18.35 6.78
N LYS A 106 5.05 19.26 7.59
CA LYS A 106 6.49 19.28 7.89
C LYS A 106 6.99 18.03 8.59
N PRO A 107 6.33 17.51 9.65
CA PRO A 107 6.72 16.24 10.24
C PRO A 107 6.70 15.08 9.23
N VAL A 108 5.67 14.99 8.37
CA VAL A 108 5.59 13.96 7.31
C VAL A 108 6.77 14.07 6.35
N PHE A 109 7.15 15.28 5.96
CA PHE A 109 8.27 15.53 5.04
C PHE A 109 9.62 15.10 5.64
N GLU A 110 9.79 15.18 6.95
CA GLU A 110 11.02 14.83 7.67
C GLU A 110 11.07 13.37 8.12
N ASP A 111 9.93 12.69 8.21
CA ASP A 111 9.84 11.32 8.72
C ASP A 111 10.46 10.32 7.74
N ASP A 112 11.51 9.63 8.16
CA ASP A 112 12.21 8.61 7.38
C ASP A 112 11.82 7.17 7.79
N SER A 113 10.70 7.00 8.52
CA SER A 113 10.16 5.68 8.87
C SER A 113 9.91 4.84 7.62
N PRO A 114 10.15 3.51 7.69
CA PRO A 114 10.01 2.63 6.53
C PRO A 114 8.60 2.62 5.92
N ILE A 115 7.57 2.78 6.75
CA ILE A 115 6.17 2.85 6.33
C ILE A 115 5.50 4.02 7.04
N ILE A 116 4.79 4.83 6.28
CA ILE A 116 3.99 5.97 6.76
C ILE A 116 2.57 5.82 6.23
N ALA A 117 1.59 5.87 7.11
CA ALA A 117 0.17 5.92 6.78
C ALA A 117 -0.38 7.34 6.92
N LEU A 118 -0.96 7.89 5.85
CA LEU A 118 -1.57 9.21 5.80
C LEU A 118 -3.08 9.08 5.62
N MET A 119 -3.84 9.00 6.69
CA MET A 119 -5.31 9.06 6.64
C MET A 119 -5.78 10.50 6.74
N CYS A 120 -6.07 11.10 5.61
CA CYS A 120 -6.37 12.53 5.52
C CYS A 120 -7.66 12.79 4.74
N GLY A 121 -8.46 13.72 5.23
CA GLY A 121 -9.65 14.20 4.53
C GLY A 121 -9.31 14.86 3.19
N ARG A 122 -10.32 14.98 2.33
CA ARG A 122 -10.19 15.66 1.03
C ARG A 122 -9.72 17.10 1.22
N ARG A 123 -8.89 17.59 0.28
CA ARG A 123 -8.32 18.94 0.26
C ARG A 123 -7.45 19.32 1.48
N SER A 124 -7.06 18.37 2.32
CA SER A 124 -6.08 18.60 3.40
C SER A 124 -4.68 18.96 2.89
N GLY A 125 -4.34 18.54 1.68
CA GLY A 125 -3.00 18.73 1.08
C GLY A 125 -2.12 17.48 1.15
N LYS A 126 -2.69 16.27 1.32
CA LYS A 126 -1.93 15.00 1.37
C LYS A 126 -1.05 14.79 0.13
N SER A 127 -1.60 14.96 -1.07
CA SER A 127 -0.84 14.78 -2.32
C SER A 127 0.29 15.81 -2.45
N HIS A 128 0.11 17.03 -1.90
CA HIS A 128 1.12 18.08 -1.93
C HIS A 128 2.37 17.71 -1.11
N VAL A 129 2.21 17.21 0.12
CA VAL A 129 3.37 16.80 0.93
C VAL A 129 4.07 15.59 0.33
N VAL A 130 3.32 14.63 -0.22
CA VAL A 130 3.90 13.45 -0.89
C VAL A 130 4.71 13.85 -2.11
N ALA A 131 4.23 14.78 -2.96
CA ALA A 131 4.96 15.28 -4.09
C ALA A 131 6.31 15.93 -3.69
N HIS A 132 6.30 16.76 -2.63
CA HIS A 132 7.52 17.38 -2.10
C HIS A 132 8.50 16.33 -1.57
N LYS A 133 7.99 15.32 -0.83
CA LYS A 133 8.81 14.26 -0.26
C LYS A 133 9.42 13.34 -1.35
N MET A 134 8.68 13.02 -2.39
CA MET A 134 9.19 12.27 -3.56
C MET A 134 10.33 13.03 -4.25
N ILE A 135 10.17 14.34 -4.45
CA ILE A 135 11.21 15.18 -5.04
C ILE A 135 12.42 15.27 -4.11
N LYS A 136 12.22 15.48 -2.77
CA LYS A 136 13.30 15.43 -1.77
C LYS A 136 14.10 14.14 -1.91
N HIS A 137 13.43 12.97 -1.92
CA HIS A 137 14.08 11.68 -2.07
C HIS A 137 14.95 11.58 -3.33
N CYS A 138 14.48 12.13 -4.45
CA CYS A 138 15.22 12.11 -5.71
C CYS A 138 16.41 13.08 -5.75
N ILE A 139 16.39 14.20 -5.00
CA ILE A 139 17.49 15.18 -4.99
C ILE A 139 18.54 14.94 -3.91
N GLU A 140 18.23 14.22 -2.82
CA GLU A 140 19.14 13.98 -1.69
C GLU A 140 20.42 13.21 -2.02
N GLY A 141 20.45 12.53 -3.13
CA GLY A 141 21.65 11.82 -3.56
C GLY A 141 21.36 10.46 -4.18
N THR A 142 22.35 9.60 -4.17
CA THR A 142 22.27 8.23 -4.68
C THR A 142 22.67 7.26 -3.59
N ASP A 143 22.16 6.03 -3.68
CA ASP A 143 22.53 5.00 -2.72
C ASP A 143 23.90 4.41 -3.08
N ASN A 144 24.75 4.20 -2.08
CA ASN A 144 25.99 3.48 -2.22
C ASN A 144 25.82 2.08 -1.59
N ILE A 145 25.87 1.05 -2.42
CA ILE A 145 25.79 -0.34 -1.97
C ILE A 145 27.13 -1.05 -2.15
N ILE A 146 27.45 -1.99 -1.28
CA ILE A 146 28.67 -2.81 -1.39
C ILE A 146 28.32 -4.12 -2.08
N ILE A 147 28.94 -4.35 -3.25
CA ILE A 147 28.83 -5.62 -3.99
C ILE A 147 30.25 -6.18 -4.12
N ASN A 148 30.48 -7.38 -3.61
CA ASN A 148 31.80 -8.05 -3.63
C ASN A 148 32.93 -7.15 -3.10
N GLY A 149 32.69 -6.38 -2.05
CA GLY A 149 33.67 -5.47 -1.46
C GLY A 149 33.89 -4.16 -2.22
N GLN A 150 33.17 -3.94 -3.32
CA GLN A 150 33.22 -2.69 -4.09
C GLN A 150 31.99 -1.84 -3.85
N THR A 151 32.19 -0.52 -3.66
CA THR A 151 31.09 0.42 -3.57
C THR A 151 30.49 0.67 -4.96
N VAL A 152 29.23 0.28 -5.15
CA VAL A 152 28.47 0.52 -6.37
C VAL A 152 27.43 1.59 -6.11
N ARG A 153 27.43 2.63 -6.96
CA ARG A 153 26.45 3.71 -6.91
C ARG A 153 25.15 3.25 -7.57
N LYS A 154 24.04 3.28 -6.83
CA LYS A 154 22.70 3.05 -7.35
C LYS A 154 21.89 4.35 -7.38
N PHE A 155 21.26 4.62 -8.52
CA PHE A 155 20.31 5.74 -8.63
C PHE A 155 19.04 5.44 -7.84
N ARG A 156 18.46 6.47 -7.25
CA ARG A 156 17.17 6.42 -6.58
C ARG A 156 16.04 6.55 -7.58
N LYS A 157 14.97 5.82 -7.35
CA LYS A 157 13.72 5.97 -8.07
C LYS A 157 12.58 6.11 -7.09
N ALA A 158 11.73 7.14 -7.29
CA ALA A 158 10.48 7.32 -6.58
C ALA A 158 9.32 6.92 -7.50
N VAL A 159 8.39 6.16 -6.98
CA VAL A 159 7.21 5.67 -7.68
C VAL A 159 5.94 6.16 -6.97
N TYR A 160 4.98 6.68 -7.74
CA TYR A 160 3.64 6.99 -7.25
C TYR A 160 2.63 6.12 -7.98
N ILE A 161 1.74 5.48 -7.23
CA ILE A 161 0.74 4.53 -7.73
C ILE A 161 -0.65 5.07 -7.39
N GLY A 162 -1.43 5.40 -8.43
CA GLY A 162 -2.84 5.73 -8.27
C GLY A 162 -3.75 4.57 -8.67
N LEU A 163 -5.06 4.77 -8.61
CA LEU A 163 -6.05 3.77 -9.04
C LEU A 163 -5.87 3.41 -10.53
N THR A 164 -5.70 4.43 -11.37
CA THR A 164 -5.30 4.28 -12.79
C THR A 164 -4.17 5.25 -13.09
N ILE A 165 -3.45 5.04 -14.19
CA ILE A 165 -2.38 5.96 -14.60
C ILE A 165 -2.92 7.36 -14.92
N GLU A 166 -4.12 7.46 -15.50
CA GLU A 166 -4.78 8.72 -15.80
C GLU A 166 -5.14 9.48 -14.52
N LYS A 167 -5.69 8.78 -13.50
CA LYS A 167 -5.98 9.39 -12.19
C LYS A 167 -4.70 9.81 -11.48
N ALA A 168 -3.66 8.97 -11.48
CA ALA A 168 -2.35 9.34 -10.94
C ALA A 168 -1.79 10.60 -11.61
N ALA A 169 -1.86 10.68 -12.93
CA ALA A 169 -1.40 11.84 -13.70
C ALA A 169 -2.23 13.10 -13.42
N SER A 170 -3.56 12.99 -13.35
CA SER A 170 -4.43 14.13 -13.05
C SER A 170 -4.19 14.75 -11.68
N ILE A 171 -3.76 13.93 -10.70
CA ILE A 171 -3.49 14.38 -9.32
C ILE A 171 -2.07 14.94 -9.19
N MET A 172 -1.07 14.23 -9.74
CA MET A 172 0.33 14.42 -9.38
C MET A 172 1.17 15.08 -10.48
N TRP A 173 0.85 14.89 -11.77
CA TRP A 173 1.79 15.24 -12.82
C TRP A 173 2.09 16.74 -12.92
N ASP A 174 1.05 17.58 -12.97
CA ASP A 174 1.24 19.02 -13.02
C ASP A 174 1.80 19.57 -11.70
N LEU A 175 1.38 19.02 -10.58
CA LEU A 175 1.92 19.37 -9.26
C LEU A 175 3.44 19.13 -9.19
N LEU A 176 3.92 17.97 -9.63
CA LEU A 176 5.35 17.64 -9.65
C LEU A 176 6.14 18.56 -10.57
N LYS A 177 5.63 18.84 -11.79
CA LYS A 177 6.28 19.77 -12.73
C LYS A 177 6.38 21.18 -12.16
N ASN A 178 5.30 21.68 -11.57
CA ASN A 178 5.26 23.00 -10.96
C ASN A 178 6.27 23.12 -9.80
N ILE A 179 6.35 22.11 -8.91
CA ILE A 179 7.34 22.10 -7.82
C ILE A 179 8.76 22.13 -8.37
N VAL A 180 9.06 21.34 -9.41
CA VAL A 180 10.38 21.30 -10.05
C VAL A 180 10.73 22.64 -10.66
N GLU A 181 9.81 23.26 -11.38
CA GLU A 181 10.01 24.55 -12.04
C GLU A 181 10.18 25.70 -11.04
N GLU A 182 9.27 25.82 -10.08
CA GLU A 182 9.29 26.89 -9.06
C GLU A 182 10.56 26.88 -8.19
N ASN A 183 11.09 25.68 -7.89
CA ASN A 183 12.32 25.54 -7.12
C ASN A 183 13.57 25.43 -8.01
N LYS A 184 13.43 25.62 -9.33
CA LYS A 184 14.51 25.54 -10.32
C LYS A 184 15.35 24.28 -10.19
N ILE A 185 14.69 23.14 -9.93
CA ILE A 185 15.37 21.86 -9.73
C ILE A 185 15.92 21.34 -11.05
N PRO A 186 17.22 21.07 -11.16
CA PRO A 186 17.82 20.66 -12.43
C PRO A 186 17.34 19.28 -12.89
N THR A 187 16.79 19.18 -14.11
CA THR A 187 16.32 17.94 -14.72
C THR A 187 17.07 17.65 -16.03
N LYS A 188 17.25 16.36 -16.35
CA LYS A 188 17.75 15.89 -17.65
C LYS A 188 16.61 15.72 -18.64
N LYS A 189 15.44 15.24 -18.18
CA LYS A 189 14.29 14.92 -19.02
C LYS A 189 13.00 15.00 -18.22
N ILE A 190 11.96 15.54 -18.84
CA ILE A 190 10.56 15.42 -18.41
C ILE A 190 9.83 14.76 -19.56
N ASP A 191 9.28 13.54 -19.32
CA ASP A 191 8.61 12.71 -20.31
C ASP A 191 7.11 12.64 -20.01
N ASN A 192 6.32 13.41 -20.72
CA ASN A 192 4.87 13.47 -20.54
C ASN A 192 4.17 12.14 -20.97
N GLY A 193 4.75 11.38 -21.91
CA GLY A 193 4.17 10.13 -22.37
C GLY A 193 4.34 8.98 -21.38
N LYS A 194 5.38 9.04 -20.55
CA LYS A 194 5.68 8.07 -19.49
C LYS A 194 5.39 8.59 -18.09
N TYR A 195 4.96 9.83 -17.95
CA TYR A 195 4.84 10.55 -16.68
C TYR A 195 6.08 10.35 -15.80
N GLN A 196 7.25 10.65 -16.38
CA GLN A 196 8.56 10.42 -15.78
C GLN A 196 9.39 11.71 -15.76
N ILE A 197 10.03 11.98 -14.62
CA ILE A 197 11.03 13.05 -14.46
C ILE A 197 12.38 12.38 -14.16
N VAL A 198 13.39 12.72 -14.96
CA VAL A 198 14.78 12.31 -14.73
C VAL A 198 15.56 13.53 -14.27
N PHE A 199 16.06 13.50 -13.04
CA PHE A 199 16.83 14.59 -12.44
C PHE A 199 18.28 14.61 -12.94
N SER A 200 18.96 15.77 -12.81
CA SER A 200 20.33 15.91 -13.28
C SER A 200 21.35 15.00 -12.61
N ASN A 201 21.07 14.54 -11.38
CA ASN A 201 21.87 13.55 -10.67
C ASN A 201 21.66 12.12 -11.18
N GLY A 202 20.68 11.88 -12.07
CA GLY A 202 20.33 10.57 -12.64
C GLY A 202 19.22 9.83 -11.91
N ASN A 203 18.70 10.34 -10.80
CA ASN A 203 17.55 9.79 -10.10
C ASN A 203 16.25 10.06 -10.89
N GLU A 204 15.23 9.25 -10.64
CA GLU A 204 13.99 9.27 -11.40
C GLU A 204 12.75 9.31 -10.49
N LEU A 205 11.69 9.94 -11.00
CA LEU A 205 10.35 9.89 -10.45
C LEU A 205 9.40 9.46 -11.55
N GLN A 206 8.47 8.52 -11.27
CA GLN A 206 7.54 8.01 -12.28
C GLN A 206 6.18 7.65 -11.67
N LEU A 207 5.09 7.86 -12.44
CA LEU A 207 3.72 7.53 -12.04
C LEU A 207 3.27 6.22 -12.66
N PHE A 208 2.40 5.49 -11.94
CA PHE A 208 1.79 4.22 -12.36
C PHE A 208 0.32 4.14 -11.93
N GLY A 209 -0.42 3.20 -12.55
CA GLY A 209 -1.75 2.79 -12.14
C GLY A 209 -1.76 1.39 -11.53
N ASN A 210 -2.90 1.00 -10.90
CA ASN A 210 -3.10 -0.31 -10.28
C ASN A 210 -4.43 -0.98 -10.70
N ASN A 211 -5.07 -0.54 -11.80
CA ASN A 211 -6.40 -1.00 -12.21
C ASN A 211 -6.44 -2.40 -12.82
N SER A 212 -5.30 -3.05 -13.04
CA SER A 212 -5.23 -4.38 -13.62
C SER A 212 -3.97 -5.14 -13.21
N LYS A 213 -4.00 -6.48 -13.35
CA LYS A 213 -2.81 -7.31 -13.15
C LYS A 213 -1.66 -6.89 -14.09
N ALA A 214 -1.98 -6.51 -15.32
CA ALA A 214 -0.98 -6.06 -16.31
C ALA A 214 -0.27 -4.77 -15.87
N GLU A 215 -0.99 -3.82 -15.26
CA GLU A 215 -0.38 -2.60 -14.70
C GLU A 215 0.53 -2.93 -13.51
N ARG A 216 0.10 -3.81 -12.61
CA ARG A 216 0.93 -4.29 -11.49
C ARG A 216 2.23 -4.96 -11.93
N GLU A 217 2.17 -5.79 -12.97
CA GLU A 217 3.36 -6.47 -13.51
C GLU A 217 4.38 -5.49 -14.13
N LYS A 218 3.96 -4.32 -14.63
CA LYS A 218 4.89 -3.27 -15.08
C LYS A 218 5.74 -2.73 -13.92
N ILE A 219 5.19 -2.69 -12.71
CA ILE A 219 5.88 -2.22 -11.51
C ILE A 219 6.85 -3.28 -10.98
N ARG A 220 6.51 -4.57 -11.09
CA ARG A 220 7.32 -5.70 -10.59
C ARG A 220 8.76 -5.72 -11.12
N GLY A 221 8.97 -5.31 -12.38
CA GLY A 221 10.29 -5.30 -13.01
C GLY A 221 11.16 -4.07 -12.68
N LEU A 222 10.68 -3.18 -11.82
CA LEU A 222 11.39 -1.94 -11.48
C LEU A 222 12.25 -2.11 -10.23
N GLU A 223 13.29 -1.26 -10.13
CA GLU A 223 14.01 -1.00 -8.89
C GLU A 223 13.66 0.40 -8.40
N PHE A 224 13.08 0.54 -7.22
CA PHE A 224 12.81 1.83 -6.60
C PHE A 224 13.08 1.78 -5.09
N SER A 225 13.37 2.95 -4.50
CA SER A 225 13.66 3.12 -3.07
C SER A 225 12.63 4.01 -2.36
N PHE A 226 11.60 4.47 -3.09
CA PHE A 226 10.47 5.20 -2.54
C PHE A 226 9.21 4.83 -3.30
N CYS A 227 8.13 4.54 -2.58
CA CYS A 227 6.83 4.27 -3.17
C CYS A 227 5.74 5.03 -2.41
N ALA A 228 4.85 5.69 -3.13
CA ALA A 228 3.62 6.25 -2.57
C ALA A 228 2.42 5.61 -3.26
N ILE A 229 1.44 5.11 -2.50
CA ILE A 229 0.22 4.50 -3.01
C ILE A 229 -0.96 5.33 -2.54
N ASP A 230 -1.69 5.92 -3.48
CA ASP A 230 -2.83 6.83 -3.19
C ASP A 230 -4.16 6.11 -3.25
N GLU A 231 -5.17 6.70 -2.61
CA GLU A 231 -6.54 6.19 -2.53
C GLU A 231 -6.60 4.75 -1.98
N MET A 232 -5.85 4.49 -0.89
CA MET A 232 -5.73 3.17 -0.26
C MET A 232 -7.07 2.49 0.01
N GLN A 233 -8.09 3.27 0.37
CA GLN A 233 -9.45 2.78 0.62
C GLN A 233 -10.14 2.18 -0.62
N SER A 234 -9.64 2.48 -1.83
CA SER A 234 -10.24 2.07 -3.10
C SER A 234 -9.30 1.22 -3.97
N GLN A 235 -8.12 0.84 -3.46
CA GLN A 235 -7.13 0.07 -4.21
C GLN A 235 -7.55 -1.39 -4.37
N GLN A 236 -7.61 -1.87 -5.61
CA GLN A 236 -7.90 -3.27 -5.90
C GLN A 236 -6.64 -4.13 -5.90
N GLY A 237 -6.75 -5.36 -5.38
CA GLY A 237 -5.63 -6.31 -5.32
C GLY A 237 -4.44 -5.78 -4.53
N ILE A 238 -4.72 -4.99 -3.49
CA ILE A 238 -3.70 -4.28 -2.70
C ILE A 238 -2.74 -5.25 -2.01
N LEU A 239 -3.21 -6.36 -1.46
CA LEU A 239 -2.36 -7.36 -0.81
C LEU A 239 -1.31 -7.94 -1.77
N TYR A 240 -1.71 -8.21 -3.03
CA TYR A 240 -0.76 -8.66 -4.04
C TYR A 240 0.24 -7.57 -4.42
N LEU A 241 -0.21 -6.34 -4.61
CA LEU A 241 0.66 -5.20 -4.92
C LEU A 241 1.69 -4.99 -3.81
N ILE A 242 1.27 -4.98 -2.56
CA ILE A 242 2.15 -4.75 -1.41
C ILE A 242 3.08 -5.94 -1.20
N ASN A 243 2.53 -7.15 -0.97
CA ASN A 243 3.30 -8.29 -0.49
C ASN A 243 4.17 -8.93 -1.58
N SER A 244 3.71 -8.90 -2.84
CA SER A 244 4.39 -9.60 -3.94
C SER A 244 5.22 -8.68 -4.83
N ILE A 245 5.05 -7.35 -4.76
CA ILE A 245 5.73 -6.39 -5.63
C ILE A 245 6.45 -5.31 -4.82
N VAL A 246 5.73 -4.45 -4.09
CA VAL A 246 6.28 -3.23 -3.50
C VAL A 246 7.23 -3.54 -2.35
N GLN A 247 6.81 -4.31 -1.35
CA GLN A 247 7.63 -4.62 -0.19
C GLN A 247 8.94 -5.35 -0.52
N PRO A 248 8.96 -6.39 -1.39
CA PRO A 248 10.22 -7.04 -1.78
C PRO A 248 11.22 -6.07 -2.42
N ILE A 249 10.74 -5.14 -3.26
CA ILE A 249 11.60 -4.12 -3.90
C ILE A 249 12.15 -3.15 -2.86
N LEU A 250 11.29 -2.60 -2.00
CA LEU A 250 11.69 -1.63 -0.98
C LEU A 250 12.62 -2.24 0.07
N LYS A 251 12.36 -3.47 0.54
CA LYS A 251 13.23 -4.18 1.49
C LYS A 251 14.65 -4.38 0.92
N GLY A 252 14.76 -4.67 -0.38
CA GLY A 252 16.05 -4.79 -1.07
C GLY A 252 16.83 -3.47 -1.20
N ARG A 253 16.20 -2.33 -0.93
CA ARG A 253 16.77 -0.98 -1.06
C ARG A 253 16.74 -0.17 0.23
N SER A 254 16.29 -0.74 1.36
CA SER A 254 15.97 0.00 2.59
C SER A 254 15.10 1.23 2.29
N GLY A 255 14.10 1.02 1.43
CA GLY A 255 13.27 2.08 0.89
C GLY A 255 12.07 2.40 1.78
N GLN A 256 11.35 3.48 1.42
CA GLN A 256 10.20 4.00 2.15
C GLN A 256 8.90 3.79 1.38
N LEU A 257 7.84 3.37 2.08
CA LEU A 257 6.46 3.28 1.59
C LEU A 257 5.61 4.36 2.26
N ILE A 258 4.85 5.10 1.46
CA ILE A 258 3.79 5.98 1.96
C ILE A 258 2.46 5.48 1.42
N GLU A 259 1.56 5.16 2.33
CA GLU A 259 0.19 4.78 2.05
C GLU A 259 -0.72 5.96 2.38
N LEU A 260 -1.51 6.42 1.40
CA LEU A 260 -2.35 7.60 1.61
C LEU A 260 -3.78 7.40 1.09
N GLY A 261 -4.73 7.93 1.82
CA GLY A 261 -6.15 7.81 1.50
C GLY A 261 -7.05 8.59 2.44
N THR A 262 -8.35 8.44 2.27
CA THR A 262 -9.38 8.79 3.24
C THR A 262 -9.64 7.61 4.18
N GLY A 263 -10.67 7.65 5.02
CA GLY A 263 -11.01 6.52 5.90
C GLY A 263 -11.37 5.27 5.11
N PRO A 264 -11.17 4.06 5.68
CA PRO A 264 -11.49 2.80 5.03
C PRO A 264 -13.00 2.69 4.75
N LEU A 265 -13.35 1.96 3.68
CA LEU A 265 -14.75 1.79 3.25
C LEU A 265 -15.47 0.76 4.12
N SER A 266 -14.78 -0.28 4.56
CA SER A 266 -15.26 -1.34 5.43
C SER A 266 -14.21 -1.80 6.42
N ALA A 267 -14.65 -2.46 7.47
CA ALA A 267 -13.78 -3.07 8.47
C ALA A 267 -12.98 -4.26 7.88
N GLY A 268 -11.87 -4.58 8.50
CA GLY A 268 -11.01 -5.71 8.13
C GLY A 268 -10.20 -5.55 6.85
N THR A 269 -10.29 -4.40 6.18
CA THR A 269 -9.47 -4.12 4.99
C THR A 269 -7.98 -3.98 5.35
N TYR A 270 -7.11 -4.24 4.38
CA TYR A 270 -5.67 -3.98 4.54
C TYR A 270 -5.40 -2.54 5.01
N TRP A 271 -6.15 -1.56 4.47
CA TRP A 271 -5.98 -0.15 4.85
C TRP A 271 -6.29 0.09 6.33
N GLU A 272 -7.39 -0.46 6.83
CA GLU A 272 -7.71 -0.39 8.25
C GLU A 272 -6.65 -1.07 9.13
N GLN A 273 -6.18 -2.25 8.72
CA GLN A 273 -5.11 -2.95 9.44
C GLN A 273 -3.83 -2.10 9.54
N GLN A 274 -3.48 -1.37 8.47
CA GLN A 274 -2.35 -0.44 8.51
C GLN A 274 -2.61 0.73 9.45
N LEU A 275 -3.83 1.27 9.48
CA LEU A 275 -4.20 2.36 10.40
C LEU A 275 -4.18 1.95 11.88
N ASN A 276 -4.36 0.67 12.17
CA ASN A 276 -4.28 0.10 13.52
C ASN A 276 -2.88 -0.46 13.87
N ASN A 277 -1.93 -0.42 12.94
CA ASN A 277 -0.59 -0.95 13.14
C ASN A 277 0.30 0.05 13.89
N ASN A 278 0.65 -0.23 15.13
CA ASN A 278 1.48 0.64 15.97
C ASN A 278 2.98 0.67 15.58
N ASP A 279 3.42 -0.21 14.66
CA ASP A 279 4.82 -0.30 14.24
C ASP A 279 5.17 0.65 13.09
N ILE A 280 4.21 1.45 12.60
CA ILE A 280 4.39 2.40 11.51
C ILE A 280 4.04 3.84 11.93
N SER A 281 4.51 4.82 11.18
CA SER A 281 4.16 6.22 11.45
C SER A 281 2.78 6.57 10.91
N HIS A 282 1.99 7.28 11.69
CA HIS A 282 0.64 7.71 11.35
C HIS A 282 0.51 9.23 11.35
N TYR A 283 -0.16 9.75 10.32
CA TYR A 283 -0.52 11.16 10.24
C TYR A 283 -1.94 11.32 9.74
N SER A 284 -2.64 12.29 10.31
CA SER A 284 -3.98 12.68 9.89
C SER A 284 -4.08 14.18 9.72
N ALA A 285 -4.93 14.62 8.81
CA ALA A 285 -5.24 16.02 8.60
C ALA A 285 -6.60 16.16 7.91
N THR A 286 -7.25 17.28 8.17
CA THR A 286 -8.52 17.65 7.59
C THR A 286 -8.38 18.87 6.68
N MET A 287 -9.46 19.27 6.05
CA MET A 287 -9.52 20.51 5.28
C MET A 287 -9.21 21.75 6.14
N LYS A 288 -9.47 21.72 7.46
CA LYS A 288 -9.15 22.81 8.41
C LYS A 288 -7.65 23.05 8.55
N ASP A 289 -6.85 22.01 8.34
CA ASP A 289 -5.38 22.08 8.43
C ASP A 289 -4.72 22.67 7.18
N ASN A 290 -5.51 22.95 6.16
CA ASN A 290 -5.08 23.60 4.93
C ASN A 290 -5.35 25.09 4.96
N PRO A 291 -4.33 25.94 5.16
CA PRO A 291 -4.50 27.39 5.31
C PRO A 291 -4.97 28.10 4.03
N THR A 292 -5.01 27.42 2.88
CA THR A 292 -5.51 27.99 1.62
C THR A 292 -7.02 27.83 1.46
N ILE A 293 -7.66 27.05 2.35
CA ILE A 293 -9.11 26.79 2.36
C ILE A 293 -9.79 27.78 3.33
N LYS A 294 -10.98 28.23 2.96
CA LYS A 294 -11.77 29.11 3.82
C LYS A 294 -12.18 28.37 5.11
N PRO A 295 -12.21 29.07 6.27
CA PRO A 295 -12.56 28.44 7.55
C PRO A 295 -13.95 27.78 7.58
N ASP A 296 -14.92 28.30 6.82
CA ASP A 296 -16.31 27.86 6.73
C ASP A 296 -16.55 26.76 5.67
N ALA A 297 -15.49 26.27 5.02
CA ALA A 297 -15.61 25.32 3.92
C ALA A 297 -16.28 23.99 4.33
N LEU A 298 -15.98 23.46 5.53
CA LEU A 298 -16.62 22.24 6.02
C LEU A 298 -18.12 22.45 6.35
N GLU A 299 -18.47 23.63 6.89
CA GLU A 299 -19.88 23.98 7.12
C GLU A 299 -20.63 24.13 5.79
N SER A 300 -19.97 24.69 4.76
CA SER A 300 -20.55 24.79 3.42
C SER A 300 -20.83 23.40 2.83
N VAL A 301 -19.92 22.43 3.00
CA VAL A 301 -20.12 21.04 2.57
C VAL A 301 -21.35 20.42 3.22
N LEU A 302 -21.53 20.60 4.53
CA LEU A 302 -22.71 20.10 5.25
C LEU A 302 -24.00 20.70 4.70
N LYS A 303 -24.03 22.03 4.52
CA LYS A 303 -25.21 22.76 4.00
C LYS A 303 -25.55 22.38 2.56
N GLU A 304 -24.55 22.36 1.68
CA GLU A 304 -24.73 22.06 0.25
C GLU A 304 -25.27 20.65 0.01
N ASN A 305 -24.87 19.68 0.84
CA ASN A 305 -25.30 18.30 0.73
C ASN A 305 -26.48 17.95 1.66
N ASN A 306 -26.95 18.90 2.46
CA ASN A 306 -27.96 18.66 3.48
C ASN A 306 -27.57 17.52 4.47
N TRP A 307 -26.30 17.50 4.86
CA TRP A 307 -25.73 16.52 5.79
C TRP A 307 -25.64 17.08 7.21
N THR A 308 -25.64 16.16 8.18
CA THR A 308 -25.24 16.42 9.57
C THR A 308 -23.79 16.03 9.79
N GLU A 309 -23.21 16.40 10.93
CA GLU A 309 -21.84 16.00 11.30
C GLU A 309 -21.68 14.48 11.44
N ASP A 310 -22.74 13.75 11.71
CA ASP A 310 -22.75 12.29 11.82
C ASP A 310 -22.77 11.58 10.45
N ASN A 311 -22.92 12.33 9.36
CA ASN A 311 -22.93 11.74 8.03
C ASN A 311 -21.62 11.01 7.74
N ILE A 312 -21.70 9.73 7.41
CA ILE A 312 -20.54 8.83 7.26
C ILE A 312 -19.61 9.28 6.14
N THR A 313 -20.16 9.72 5.01
CA THR A 313 -19.35 10.26 3.91
C THR A 313 -18.62 11.53 4.34
N TYR A 314 -19.26 12.42 5.10
CA TYR A 314 -18.62 13.60 5.64
C TYR A 314 -17.48 13.24 6.60
N ARG A 315 -17.71 12.34 7.54
CA ARG A 315 -16.72 11.89 8.51
C ARG A 315 -15.53 11.23 7.82
N ARG A 316 -15.77 10.30 6.89
CA ARG A 316 -14.73 9.57 6.19
C ARG A 316 -13.96 10.44 5.20
N GLU A 317 -14.67 11.14 4.30
CA GLU A 317 -14.06 11.84 3.17
C GLU A 317 -13.52 13.23 3.54
N TYR A 318 -14.12 13.92 4.50
CA TYR A 318 -13.73 15.31 4.84
C TYR A 318 -13.01 15.42 6.17
N LEU A 319 -13.38 14.61 7.18
CA LEU A 319 -12.69 14.62 8.46
C LEU A 319 -11.52 13.60 8.51
N GLY A 320 -11.45 12.65 7.57
CA GLY A 320 -10.44 11.59 7.59
C GLY A 320 -10.59 10.68 8.80
N GLU A 321 -11.81 10.35 9.17
CA GLU A 321 -12.15 9.45 10.26
C GLU A 321 -12.41 8.03 9.76
N VAL A 322 -12.22 7.04 10.62
CA VAL A 322 -12.74 5.69 10.40
C VAL A 322 -14.24 5.74 10.70
N ALA A 323 -15.06 5.59 9.68
CA ALA A 323 -16.50 5.61 9.80
C ALA A 323 -17.11 4.64 8.78
N TYR A 324 -17.81 3.63 9.29
CA TYR A 324 -18.45 2.60 8.46
C TYR A 324 -19.93 2.90 8.29
N ASP A 325 -20.43 2.66 7.09
CA ASP A 325 -21.86 2.73 6.81
C ASP A 325 -22.51 1.39 7.19
N THR A 326 -23.15 1.36 8.33
CA THR A 326 -23.88 0.16 8.79
C THR A 326 -24.99 -0.26 7.82
N ASN A 327 -25.48 0.64 6.95
CA ASN A 327 -26.46 0.27 5.93
C ASN A 327 -25.85 -0.57 4.80
N VAL A 328 -24.53 -0.47 4.58
CA VAL A 328 -23.80 -1.27 3.57
C VAL A 328 -23.45 -2.64 4.13
N GLN A 329 -23.38 -2.81 5.46
CA GLN A 329 -23.17 -4.11 6.08
C GLN A 329 -24.34 -5.05 5.81
N VAL A 330 -24.03 -6.30 5.53
CA VAL A 330 -25.06 -7.33 5.31
C VAL A 330 -25.71 -7.72 6.63
N PHE A 331 -24.92 -7.89 7.69
CA PHE A 331 -25.34 -8.33 9.02
C PHE A 331 -25.00 -7.31 10.11
N PRO A 332 -25.65 -6.13 10.12
CA PRO A 332 -25.32 -5.04 11.07
C PRO A 332 -25.79 -5.34 12.49
N THR A 333 -26.81 -6.21 12.66
CA THR A 333 -27.42 -6.55 13.95
C THR A 333 -27.16 -8.01 14.28
N ARG A 334 -26.61 -8.28 15.46
CA ARG A 334 -26.34 -9.61 15.98
C ARG A 334 -26.42 -9.62 17.49
N LYS A 335 -26.69 -10.78 18.06
CA LYS A 335 -26.77 -10.97 19.51
C LYS A 335 -25.76 -12.04 19.93
N TYR A 336 -25.15 -11.78 21.08
CA TYR A 336 -24.05 -12.59 21.58
C TYR A 336 -24.46 -13.44 22.77
N TYR A 337 -23.74 -14.54 22.98
CA TYR A 337 -23.77 -15.32 24.19
C TYR A 337 -22.33 -15.60 24.68
N THR A 338 -22.16 -15.67 25.99
CA THR A 338 -20.88 -16.05 26.62
C THR A 338 -20.86 -17.54 26.96
N GLU A 339 -21.94 -18.02 27.57
CA GLU A 339 -22.16 -19.43 27.94
C GLU A 339 -23.57 -19.85 27.54
N LEU A 340 -23.73 -21.13 27.14
CA LEU A 340 -25.05 -21.67 26.86
C LEU A 340 -25.92 -21.63 28.12
N PRO A 341 -27.20 -21.27 28.03
CA PRO A 341 -28.12 -21.34 29.17
C PRO A 341 -28.19 -22.75 29.73
N LYS A 342 -28.32 -22.89 31.06
CA LYS A 342 -28.40 -24.19 31.74
C LYS A 342 -29.60 -25.04 31.35
N ASP A 343 -30.66 -24.39 30.93
CA ASP A 343 -31.92 -24.94 30.42
C ASP A 343 -31.94 -25.16 28.91
N PHE A 344 -30.85 -24.83 28.21
CA PHE A 344 -30.73 -25.11 26.80
C PHE A 344 -30.43 -26.60 26.56
N HIS A 345 -31.35 -27.27 25.87
CA HIS A 345 -31.22 -28.67 25.49
C HIS A 345 -31.28 -28.79 23.96
N PRO A 346 -30.14 -29.02 23.30
CA PRO A 346 -30.14 -29.14 21.85
C PRO A 346 -30.86 -30.43 21.43
N VAL A 347 -31.72 -30.34 20.43
CA VAL A 347 -32.43 -31.48 19.83
C VAL A 347 -31.88 -31.84 18.47
N LYS A 348 -31.25 -30.88 17.79
CA LYS A 348 -30.61 -31.05 16.49
C LYS A 348 -29.32 -30.21 16.41
N ALA A 349 -28.41 -30.66 15.56
CA ALA A 349 -27.26 -29.86 15.14
C ALA A 349 -27.10 -29.87 13.62
N VAL A 350 -26.74 -28.74 13.05
CA VAL A 350 -26.34 -28.65 11.65
C VAL A 350 -24.96 -28.03 11.58
N ILE A 351 -24.04 -28.75 10.96
CA ILE A 351 -22.67 -28.28 10.69
C ILE A 351 -22.65 -27.82 9.23
N GLY A 352 -22.74 -26.52 9.02
CA GLY A 352 -22.54 -25.95 7.69
C GLY A 352 -21.09 -26.06 7.26
N ILE A 353 -20.85 -26.32 5.98
CA ILE A 353 -19.52 -26.50 5.41
C ILE A 353 -19.46 -25.72 4.10
N ASP A 354 -18.51 -24.81 4.01
CA ASP A 354 -18.11 -24.20 2.75
C ASP A 354 -16.75 -24.75 2.31
N PHE A 355 -16.65 -25.24 1.08
CA PHE A 355 -15.42 -25.85 0.55
C PHE A 355 -14.66 -24.83 -0.32
N GLY A 356 -13.54 -24.33 0.17
CA GLY A 356 -12.62 -23.49 -0.61
C GLY A 356 -11.26 -24.16 -0.79
N TRP A 357 -10.67 -23.99 -1.98
CA TRP A 357 -9.28 -24.41 -2.24
C TRP A 357 -8.32 -23.22 -2.17
N SER A 358 -8.59 -22.16 -2.91
CA SER A 358 -7.84 -20.89 -2.84
C SER A 358 -8.28 -20.04 -1.65
N ASP A 359 -9.56 -20.06 -1.37
CA ASP A 359 -10.21 -19.49 -0.20
C ASP A 359 -10.20 -20.51 0.95
N CYS A 360 -10.76 -20.19 2.11
CA CYS A 360 -10.76 -21.13 3.20
C CYS A 360 -11.88 -22.14 3.06
N THR A 361 -11.63 -23.40 3.48
CA THR A 361 -12.71 -24.32 3.84
C THR A 361 -13.19 -23.97 5.24
N ALA A 362 -14.48 -23.74 5.40
CA ALA A 362 -15.10 -23.31 6.65
C ALA A 362 -16.07 -24.35 7.21
N PHE A 363 -16.17 -24.40 8.54
CA PHE A 363 -17.13 -25.24 9.28
C PHE A 363 -17.82 -24.41 10.36
N ALA A 364 -19.15 -24.45 10.39
CA ALA A 364 -20.00 -23.70 11.30
C ALA A 364 -21.02 -24.61 12.00
N PRO A 365 -20.69 -25.26 13.14
CA PRO A 365 -21.64 -26.04 13.93
C PRO A 365 -22.65 -25.15 14.65
N ILE A 366 -23.94 -25.34 14.34
CA ILE A 366 -25.07 -24.64 14.96
C ILE A 366 -25.93 -25.67 15.67
N LEU A 367 -26.22 -25.44 16.96
CA LEU A 367 -27.13 -26.21 17.76
C LEU A 367 -28.52 -25.57 17.77
N PHE A 368 -29.57 -26.39 17.74
CA PHE A 368 -30.96 -25.96 17.77
C PHE A 368 -31.72 -26.66 18.91
N ASP A 369 -32.53 -25.95 19.66
CA ASP A 369 -33.45 -26.51 20.63
C ASP A 369 -34.85 -26.74 20.05
N ALA A 370 -35.76 -27.27 20.86
CA ALA A 370 -37.15 -27.54 20.46
C ALA A 370 -37.97 -26.27 20.15
N HIS A 371 -37.46 -25.09 20.50
CA HIS A 371 -38.11 -23.80 20.27
C HIS A 371 -37.49 -23.00 19.13
N ASN A 372 -36.60 -23.64 18.33
CA ASN A 372 -35.81 -23.02 17.26
C ASN A 372 -34.83 -21.96 17.77
N GLN A 373 -34.44 -21.99 19.06
CA GLN A 373 -33.32 -21.18 19.52
C GLN A 373 -32.02 -21.82 19.06
N ALA A 374 -31.16 -21.06 18.40
CA ALA A 374 -29.94 -21.52 17.79
C ALA A 374 -28.67 -20.87 18.37
N TYR A 375 -27.61 -21.65 18.47
CA TYR A 375 -26.29 -21.20 18.94
C TYR A 375 -25.18 -21.68 18.01
N LEU A 376 -24.39 -20.75 17.48
CA LEU A 376 -23.14 -21.06 16.77
C LEU A 376 -22.06 -21.38 17.81
N VAL A 377 -21.76 -22.67 17.99
CA VAL A 377 -20.98 -23.14 19.15
C VAL A 377 -19.51 -23.35 18.92
N ASN A 378 -19.11 -23.44 17.67
CA ASN A 378 -17.71 -23.54 17.24
C ASN A 378 -17.58 -23.00 15.81
N GLU A 379 -16.37 -22.66 15.44
CA GLU A 379 -16.06 -22.19 14.11
C GLU A 379 -14.66 -22.66 13.74
N PHE A 380 -14.48 -23.00 12.48
CA PHE A 380 -13.17 -23.36 11.97
C PHE A 380 -13.07 -22.92 10.53
N LYS A 381 -11.95 -22.29 10.16
CA LYS A 381 -11.59 -22.10 8.76
C LYS A 381 -10.11 -22.24 8.52
N ALA A 382 -9.74 -22.84 7.39
CA ALA A 382 -8.37 -22.96 6.94
C ALA A 382 -8.28 -23.07 5.42
N PRO A 383 -7.27 -22.45 4.81
CA PRO A 383 -7.04 -22.55 3.37
C PRO A 383 -6.37 -23.88 3.00
N ARG A 384 -6.58 -24.33 1.77
CA ARG A 384 -5.87 -25.44 1.12
C ARG A 384 -5.93 -26.78 1.86
N LEU A 385 -7.08 -27.11 2.44
CA LEU A 385 -7.25 -28.43 3.05
C LEU A 385 -7.28 -29.53 1.97
N SER A 386 -6.56 -30.63 2.23
CA SER A 386 -6.67 -31.82 1.40
C SER A 386 -8.02 -32.51 1.61
N ALA A 387 -8.49 -33.30 0.64
CA ALA A 387 -9.73 -34.06 0.78
C ALA A 387 -9.74 -34.98 2.02
N SER A 388 -8.59 -35.58 2.38
CA SER A 388 -8.48 -36.36 3.61
C SER A 388 -8.64 -35.49 4.86
N SER A 389 -8.00 -34.30 4.89
CA SER A 389 -8.12 -33.38 6.03
C SER A 389 -9.54 -32.84 6.20
N ILE A 390 -10.29 -32.69 5.11
CA ILE A 390 -11.71 -32.31 5.16
C ILE A 390 -12.54 -33.40 5.81
N VAL A 391 -12.32 -34.68 5.43
CA VAL A 391 -13.00 -35.84 6.04
C VAL A 391 -12.68 -35.97 7.53
N ASP A 392 -11.39 -35.80 7.89
CA ASP A 392 -10.98 -35.86 9.29
C ASP A 392 -11.64 -34.72 10.08
N LYS A 393 -11.77 -33.52 9.49
CA LYS A 393 -12.44 -32.37 10.11
C LYS A 393 -13.95 -32.59 10.24
N CYS A 394 -14.62 -33.20 9.26
CA CYS A 394 -16.03 -33.59 9.39
C CYS A 394 -16.24 -34.53 10.59
N SER A 395 -15.37 -35.53 10.74
CA SER A 395 -15.42 -36.46 11.87
C SER A 395 -15.13 -35.76 13.20
N GLU A 396 -14.13 -34.89 13.24
CA GLU A 396 -13.78 -34.10 14.42
C GLU A 396 -14.95 -33.22 14.88
N MET A 397 -15.58 -32.49 13.97
CA MET A 397 -16.69 -31.58 14.28
C MET A 397 -17.95 -32.35 14.72
N THR A 398 -18.26 -33.50 14.08
CA THR A 398 -19.34 -34.39 14.51
C THR A 398 -19.09 -34.89 15.91
N ASN A 399 -17.89 -35.43 16.20
CA ASN A 399 -17.50 -35.92 17.52
C ASN A 399 -17.50 -34.79 18.58
N PHE A 400 -17.07 -33.59 18.22
CA PHE A 400 -17.14 -32.43 19.11
C PHE A 400 -18.57 -32.16 19.56
N VAL A 401 -19.52 -32.09 18.62
CA VAL A 401 -20.93 -31.85 18.93
C VAL A 401 -21.51 -33.00 19.73
N HIS A 402 -21.31 -34.24 19.29
CA HIS A 402 -21.79 -35.45 19.95
C HIS A 402 -21.32 -35.53 21.41
N ASN A 403 -20.00 -35.45 21.65
CA ASN A 403 -19.43 -35.68 22.98
C ASN A 403 -19.68 -34.52 23.94
N LYS A 404 -19.62 -33.28 23.44
CA LYS A 404 -19.75 -32.10 24.31
C LYS A 404 -21.19 -31.81 24.70
N TYR A 405 -22.13 -32.05 23.79
CA TYR A 405 -23.54 -31.68 23.99
C TYR A 405 -24.45 -32.89 24.15
N ASN A 406 -23.89 -34.12 24.17
CA ASN A 406 -24.59 -35.40 24.32
C ASN A 406 -25.74 -35.59 23.31
N LEU A 407 -25.53 -35.09 22.06
CA LEU A 407 -26.49 -35.19 20.98
C LEU A 407 -26.22 -36.46 20.15
N PRO A 408 -27.22 -37.33 19.87
CA PRO A 408 -27.05 -38.50 19.01
C PRO A 408 -26.49 -38.13 17.64
N VAL A 409 -25.64 -39.01 17.07
CA VAL A 409 -25.00 -38.71 15.76
C VAL A 409 -26.03 -38.60 14.64
N GLU A 410 -27.15 -39.31 14.72
CA GLU A 410 -28.28 -39.23 13.80
C GLU A 410 -29.01 -37.88 13.81
N ASP A 411 -28.84 -37.10 14.87
CA ASP A 411 -29.40 -35.77 15.02
C ASP A 411 -28.39 -34.65 14.64
N ILE A 412 -27.21 -35.04 14.13
CA ILE A 412 -26.16 -34.12 13.67
C ILE A 412 -26.07 -34.23 12.15
N TYR A 413 -26.36 -33.15 11.43
CA TYR A 413 -26.31 -33.08 9.99
C TYR A 413 -25.09 -32.26 9.54
N LEU A 414 -24.41 -32.75 8.51
CA LEU A 414 -23.38 -31.96 7.81
C LEU A 414 -23.97 -31.49 6.47
N VAL A 415 -23.88 -30.21 6.20
CA VAL A 415 -24.49 -29.60 5.00
C VAL A 415 -23.46 -28.75 4.28
N ALA A 416 -23.18 -29.12 3.04
CA ALA A 416 -22.16 -28.47 2.23
C ALA A 416 -22.72 -27.87 0.93
N ASP A 417 -21.94 -26.99 0.29
CA ASP A 417 -22.32 -26.43 -1.00
C ASP A 417 -22.69 -27.50 -2.03
N ASN A 418 -23.75 -27.25 -2.78
CA ASN A 418 -24.26 -28.12 -3.80
C ASN A 418 -23.34 -28.22 -5.05
N ASN A 419 -22.42 -27.30 -5.24
CA ASN A 419 -21.48 -27.34 -6.37
C ASN A 419 -20.40 -28.44 -6.18
N GLU A 420 -20.14 -28.88 -4.95
CA GLU A 420 -19.08 -29.82 -4.59
C GLU A 420 -19.59 -31.25 -4.32
N GLN A 421 -20.60 -31.70 -5.06
CA GLN A 421 -21.22 -33.02 -4.93
C GLN A 421 -20.23 -34.20 -4.92
N ASN A 422 -19.10 -34.07 -5.61
CA ASN A 422 -18.07 -35.13 -5.61
C ASN A 422 -17.40 -35.27 -4.26
N ILE A 423 -17.09 -34.15 -3.60
CA ILE A 423 -16.48 -34.14 -2.26
C ILE A 423 -17.49 -34.69 -1.24
N VAL A 424 -18.74 -34.27 -1.30
CA VAL A 424 -19.82 -34.77 -0.45
C VAL A 424 -19.96 -36.28 -0.59
N ARG A 425 -19.96 -36.83 -1.80
CA ARG A 425 -20.03 -38.25 -2.09
C ARG A 425 -18.80 -39.00 -1.55
N ASP A 426 -17.61 -38.44 -1.65
CA ASP A 426 -16.39 -39.06 -1.13
C ASP A 426 -16.39 -39.11 0.40
N ILE A 427 -16.91 -38.09 1.07
CA ILE A 427 -17.11 -38.05 2.53
C ILE A 427 -18.12 -39.10 2.93
N TYR A 428 -19.25 -39.20 2.23
CA TYR A 428 -20.27 -40.22 2.47
C TYR A 428 -19.71 -41.66 2.35
N ASN A 429 -18.94 -41.92 1.29
CA ASN A 429 -18.32 -43.22 1.03
C ASN A 429 -17.28 -43.60 2.09
N LYS A 430 -16.74 -42.64 2.82
CA LYS A 430 -15.82 -42.87 3.95
C LYS A 430 -16.54 -43.11 5.29
N GLY A 431 -17.87 -43.23 5.27
CA GLY A 431 -18.68 -43.62 6.44
C GLY A 431 -19.36 -42.47 7.18
N ILE A 432 -19.23 -41.23 6.72
CA ILE A 432 -19.95 -40.08 7.27
C ILE A 432 -21.26 -39.93 6.49
N THR A 433 -22.27 -40.70 6.90
CA THR A 433 -23.53 -40.89 6.13
C THR A 433 -24.56 -39.77 6.33
N ASN A 434 -24.36 -38.91 7.33
CA ASN A 434 -25.23 -37.77 7.66
C ASN A 434 -24.81 -36.47 6.95
N ILE A 435 -23.96 -36.55 5.90
CA ILE A 435 -23.60 -35.40 5.04
C ILE A 435 -24.52 -35.32 3.83
N GLN A 436 -24.91 -34.10 3.46
CA GLN A 436 -25.73 -33.81 2.31
C GLN A 436 -25.42 -32.44 1.70
N CYS A 437 -25.93 -32.21 0.50
CA CYS A 437 -25.79 -30.93 -0.16
C CYS A 437 -26.86 -29.93 0.30
N ALA A 438 -26.51 -28.66 0.38
CA ALA A 438 -27.45 -27.58 0.66
C ALA A 438 -28.50 -27.46 -0.47
N TYR A 439 -29.70 -27.00 -0.11
CA TYR A 439 -30.73 -26.69 -1.11
C TYR A 439 -30.30 -25.48 -1.97
N LYS A 440 -30.60 -25.53 -3.26
CA LYS A 440 -30.38 -24.40 -4.17
C LYS A 440 -31.44 -23.32 -3.96
N LEU A 441 -31.19 -22.41 -3.05
CA LEU A 441 -31.93 -21.15 -2.94
C LEU A 441 -31.08 -20.02 -3.47
N GLY A 442 -31.72 -18.97 -3.97
CA GLY A 442 -31.00 -17.77 -4.39
C GLY A 442 -30.24 -17.14 -3.20
N GLU A 443 -29.04 -16.65 -3.44
CA GLU A 443 -28.14 -16.08 -2.42
C GLU A 443 -28.85 -14.99 -1.58
N ALA A 444 -29.56 -14.06 -2.24
CA ALA A 444 -30.32 -13.03 -1.55
C ALA A 444 -31.34 -13.58 -0.53
N TYR A 445 -31.96 -14.73 -0.83
CA TYR A 445 -32.89 -15.38 0.08
C TYR A 445 -32.18 -16.01 1.28
N GLN A 446 -31.04 -16.65 1.05
CA GLN A 446 -30.21 -17.24 2.12
C GLN A 446 -29.70 -16.14 3.06
N ILE A 447 -29.22 -15.03 2.52
CA ILE A 447 -28.80 -13.87 3.30
C ILE A 447 -29.93 -13.32 4.14
N ALA A 448 -31.13 -13.11 3.53
CA ALA A 448 -32.29 -12.60 4.25
C ALA A 448 -32.66 -13.50 5.43
N MET A 449 -32.59 -14.81 5.25
CA MET A 449 -32.89 -15.80 6.28
C MET A 449 -31.93 -15.70 7.47
N VAL A 450 -30.61 -15.68 7.21
CA VAL A 450 -29.60 -15.53 8.28
C VAL A 450 -29.79 -14.18 8.99
N LYS A 451 -30.02 -13.12 8.22
CA LYS A 451 -30.28 -11.78 8.77
C LYS A 451 -31.49 -11.77 9.72
N ASP A 452 -32.60 -12.36 9.32
CA ASP A 452 -33.82 -12.45 10.16
C ASP A 452 -33.55 -13.23 11.46
N TRP A 453 -32.76 -14.32 11.41
CA TRP A 453 -32.38 -15.11 12.58
C TRP A 453 -31.48 -14.33 13.55
N LEU A 454 -30.55 -13.52 13.02
CA LEU A 454 -29.68 -12.67 13.83
C LEU A 454 -30.47 -11.51 14.47
N GLU A 455 -31.28 -10.79 13.68
CA GLU A 455 -32.06 -9.63 14.14
C GLU A 455 -33.12 -10.03 15.18
N SER A 456 -33.83 -11.15 14.97
CA SER A 456 -34.78 -11.69 15.95
C SER A 456 -34.10 -12.21 17.22
N GLY A 457 -32.84 -12.59 17.14
CA GLY A 457 -32.09 -13.27 18.20
C GLY A 457 -32.39 -14.75 18.30
N GLN A 458 -32.92 -15.34 17.23
CA GLN A 458 -33.03 -16.80 17.13
C GLN A 458 -31.65 -17.45 16.95
N LEU A 459 -30.72 -16.80 16.26
CA LEU A 459 -29.31 -17.21 16.20
C LEU A 459 -28.48 -16.29 17.09
N LEU A 460 -27.80 -16.92 18.08
CA LEU A 460 -26.80 -16.24 18.90
C LEU A 460 -25.41 -16.75 18.52
N ILE A 461 -24.46 -15.82 18.49
CA ILE A 461 -23.05 -16.07 18.13
C ILE A 461 -22.12 -15.70 19.28
N LYS A 462 -20.86 -16.05 19.19
CA LYS A 462 -19.83 -15.60 20.12
C LYS A 462 -19.25 -14.28 19.66
N GLU A 463 -19.02 -13.38 20.61
CA GLU A 463 -18.23 -12.18 20.38
C GLU A 463 -16.78 -12.56 20.01
N ASP A 464 -16.17 -11.84 19.10
CA ASP A 464 -14.81 -12.09 18.56
C ASP A 464 -14.65 -13.47 17.88
N GLY A 465 -15.74 -14.14 17.43
CA GLY A 465 -15.68 -15.32 16.58
C GLY A 465 -15.39 -14.98 15.12
N TYR A 466 -15.04 -15.97 14.30
CA TYR A 466 -14.81 -15.75 12.87
C TYR A 466 -16.03 -15.17 12.16
N PHE A 467 -17.24 -15.61 12.49
CA PHE A 467 -18.46 -15.05 11.90
C PHE A 467 -18.73 -13.63 12.37
N ASP A 468 -18.43 -13.30 13.62
CA ASP A 468 -18.56 -11.94 14.12
C ASP A 468 -17.63 -10.99 13.36
N GLU A 469 -16.36 -11.40 13.14
CA GLU A 469 -15.42 -10.66 12.29
C GLU A 469 -15.89 -10.56 10.83
N GLU A 470 -16.51 -11.63 10.27
CA GLU A 470 -17.03 -11.62 8.91
C GLU A 470 -18.24 -10.69 8.76
N CYS A 471 -19.13 -10.63 9.77
CA CYS A 471 -20.26 -9.71 9.79
C CYS A 471 -19.84 -8.23 9.65
N ASP A 472 -18.66 -7.88 10.18
CA ASP A 472 -18.12 -6.52 10.04
C ASP A 472 -17.56 -6.24 8.63
N ARG A 473 -17.22 -7.27 7.86
CA ARG A 473 -16.54 -7.19 6.57
C ARG A 473 -17.44 -7.42 5.37
N VAL A 474 -18.42 -8.32 5.53
CA VAL A 474 -19.35 -8.67 4.44
C VAL A 474 -20.26 -7.49 4.18
N CYS A 475 -20.23 -6.97 2.96
CA CYS A 475 -20.97 -5.78 2.59
C CYS A 475 -21.65 -5.90 1.22
N TRP A 476 -22.69 -5.09 1.04
CA TRP A 476 -23.36 -4.93 -0.24
C TRP A 476 -22.53 -4.09 -1.20
N LYS A 477 -22.58 -4.39 -2.48
CA LYS A 477 -22.03 -3.51 -3.52
C LYS A 477 -22.69 -2.15 -3.48
N VAL A 478 -21.89 -1.12 -3.76
CA VAL A 478 -22.36 0.26 -3.89
C VAL A 478 -22.02 0.76 -5.30
N ASN A 479 -23.01 1.31 -6.00
CA ASN A 479 -22.77 1.88 -7.33
C ASN A 479 -22.04 3.24 -7.25
N GLU A 480 -21.66 3.79 -8.40
CA GLU A 480 -20.95 5.07 -8.51
C GLU A 480 -21.74 6.27 -7.90
N ASN A 481 -23.06 6.14 -7.75
CA ASN A 481 -23.93 7.15 -7.15
C ASN A 481 -24.12 6.95 -5.63
N GLY A 482 -23.44 5.99 -5.00
CA GLY A 482 -23.56 5.68 -3.58
C GLY A 482 -24.82 4.89 -3.20
N GLN A 483 -25.51 4.28 -4.18
CA GLN A 483 -26.70 3.46 -3.92
C GLN A 483 -26.31 2.00 -3.73
N ILE A 484 -26.93 1.34 -2.75
CA ILE A 484 -26.71 -0.07 -2.47
C ILE A 484 -27.32 -0.93 -3.59
N ILE A 485 -26.51 -1.82 -4.12
CA ILE A 485 -26.93 -2.94 -4.96
C ILE A 485 -26.93 -4.16 -4.06
N TYR A 486 -28.07 -4.80 -3.85
CA TYR A 486 -28.20 -5.97 -2.97
C TYR A 486 -27.53 -7.22 -3.59
N GLU A 487 -26.23 -7.10 -3.86
CA GLU A 487 -25.29 -8.15 -4.24
C GLU A 487 -24.08 -8.05 -3.33
N LEU A 488 -23.49 -9.17 -2.92
CA LEU A 488 -22.28 -9.17 -2.09
C LEU A 488 -21.10 -8.55 -2.84
N ASP A 489 -20.30 -7.77 -2.15
CA ASP A 489 -19.07 -7.20 -2.69
C ASP A 489 -17.86 -8.10 -2.36
N ASP A 490 -17.73 -9.22 -3.07
CA ASP A 490 -16.60 -10.15 -2.94
C ASP A 490 -15.24 -9.51 -3.29
N SER A 491 -15.25 -8.32 -3.90
CA SER A 491 -14.00 -7.58 -4.14
C SER A 491 -13.46 -6.94 -2.86
N VAL A 492 -14.31 -6.75 -1.86
CA VAL A 492 -13.96 -6.26 -0.52
C VAL A 492 -13.65 -7.42 0.41
N TYR A 493 -14.58 -8.35 0.56
CA TYR A 493 -14.40 -9.51 1.41
C TYR A 493 -15.36 -10.65 1.01
N HIS A 494 -14.85 -11.89 0.97
CA HIS A 494 -15.63 -13.11 0.82
C HIS A 494 -15.76 -13.82 2.17
N GLY A 495 -16.99 -14.12 2.59
CA GLY A 495 -17.28 -14.69 3.91
C GLY A 495 -17.40 -16.22 3.88
N ASP A 496 -16.32 -16.94 4.18
CA ASP A 496 -16.34 -18.42 4.18
C ASP A 496 -17.23 -19.00 5.29
N ILE A 497 -17.20 -18.43 6.50
CA ILE A 497 -18.08 -18.85 7.62
C ILE A 497 -19.52 -18.40 7.35
N ASP A 498 -19.72 -17.24 6.77
CA ASP A 498 -21.03 -16.73 6.34
C ASP A 498 -21.71 -17.74 5.40
N ASP A 499 -21.00 -18.24 4.37
CA ASP A 499 -21.51 -19.24 3.44
C ASP A 499 -21.87 -20.55 4.17
N ALA A 500 -21.00 -21.04 5.05
CA ALA A 500 -21.29 -22.22 5.86
C ALA A 500 -22.55 -22.04 6.73
N ILE A 501 -22.74 -20.87 7.33
CA ILE A 501 -23.96 -20.56 8.14
C ILE A 501 -25.20 -20.48 7.26
N LYS A 502 -25.10 -19.86 6.07
CA LYS A 502 -26.21 -19.83 5.10
C LYS A 502 -26.69 -21.23 4.74
N TYR A 503 -25.76 -22.18 4.51
CA TYR A 503 -26.11 -23.57 4.22
C TYR A 503 -26.79 -24.25 5.42
N ALA A 504 -26.27 -24.06 6.63
CA ALA A 504 -26.81 -24.67 7.83
C ALA A 504 -28.22 -24.15 8.16
N ILE A 505 -28.44 -22.85 8.19
CA ILE A 505 -29.74 -22.23 8.52
C ILE A 505 -30.78 -22.57 7.44
N ASN A 506 -30.39 -22.49 6.16
CA ASN A 506 -31.25 -22.84 5.04
C ASN A 506 -31.71 -24.30 5.13
N PHE A 507 -30.78 -25.23 5.40
CA PHE A 507 -31.10 -26.62 5.56
C PHE A 507 -32.06 -26.86 6.76
N TYR A 508 -31.74 -26.27 7.92
CA TYR A 508 -32.59 -26.44 9.11
C TYR A 508 -34.01 -25.95 8.84
N THR A 509 -34.17 -24.77 8.26
CA THR A 509 -35.48 -24.16 8.01
C THR A 509 -36.29 -24.94 6.97
N SER A 510 -35.67 -25.43 5.90
CA SER A 510 -36.36 -26.09 4.81
C SER A 510 -36.66 -27.59 5.08
N TYR A 511 -35.75 -28.28 5.75
CA TYR A 511 -35.86 -29.73 5.93
C TYR A 511 -36.42 -30.14 7.29
N ILE A 512 -36.03 -29.47 8.36
CA ILE A 512 -36.42 -29.84 9.73
C ILE A 512 -37.71 -29.13 10.14
N GLY A 513 -37.89 -27.87 9.67
CA GLY A 513 -39.12 -27.11 9.92
C GLY A 513 -40.38 -27.67 9.29
N GLU A 514 -40.27 -28.38 8.15
CA GLU A 514 -41.41 -29.08 7.52
C GLU A 514 -41.82 -30.37 8.27
N ASN A 515 -40.90 -31.03 8.94
CA ASN A 515 -41.16 -32.30 9.65
C ASN A 515 -41.67 -32.13 11.09
N THR A 516 -41.84 -30.91 11.59
CA THR A 516 -42.43 -30.63 12.92
C THR A 516 -43.91 -30.29 12.86
N ASN A 517 -44.53 -30.30 11.66
CA ASN A 517 -45.97 -29.99 11.46
C ASN A 517 -46.85 -31.24 11.23
N ASP A 518 -46.32 -32.47 11.46
CA ASP A 518 -47.10 -33.71 11.47
C ASP A 518 -47.32 -34.22 12.95
#